data_8bb19c95b88abaa6fa2bbc97438ed378
#
_entry.id   8bb19c95b88abaa6fa2bbc97438ed378
#
_cell.length_a   1.000
_cell.length_b   1.000
_cell.length_c   1.000
_cell.angle_alpha   90.00
_cell.angle_beta   90.00
_cell.angle_gamma   90.00
#
_symmetry.space_group_name_H-M   'P 1'
#
loop_
_entity.id
_entity.type
_entity.pdbx_description
1 polymer ?
#
loop_
_entity_poly.entity_id
_entity_poly.type
_entity_poly.pdbx_seq_one_letter_code
_entity_poly.pdbx_strand_id
1 'polypeptide(L)'
;MLKVMAEDAKEMLEASGLIGVETYNNSAPPGLAIHEMGTARMGHDPNTSVLNKYNQCHDVPNLFLTDGSCMTSSACQNPSLTYMALTARASASAVEMLQEGKI
;
A
#
# COMPACT_ATOMS: atom_id res chain seq x y z
N MET A 1 12.04 7.97 -13.90
CA MET A 1 11.53 8.52 -12.61
C MET A 1 12.67 8.93 -11.68
N LEU A 2 13.51 8.04 -11.12
CA LEU A 2 14.56 8.39 -10.14
C LEU A 2 15.53 9.49 -10.61
N LYS A 3 15.96 9.47 -11.87
CA LYS A 3 16.84 10.51 -12.42
C LYS A 3 16.16 11.89 -12.39
N VAL A 4 14.91 11.99 -12.86
CA VAL A 4 14.13 13.23 -12.86
C VAL A 4 13.94 13.76 -11.43
N MET A 5 13.58 12.87 -10.48
CA MET A 5 13.45 13.25 -9.05
C MET A 5 14.74 13.82 -8.47
N ALA A 6 15.90 13.27 -8.84
CA ALA A 6 17.19 13.78 -8.38
C ALA A 6 17.52 15.15 -8.99
N GLU A 7 17.20 15.34 -10.28
CA GLU A 7 17.38 16.60 -11.00
C GLU A 7 16.47 17.69 -10.41
N ASP A 8 15.18 17.41 -10.23
CA ASP A 8 14.19 18.34 -9.65
C ASP A 8 14.56 18.71 -8.19
N ALA A 9 14.99 17.74 -7.39
CA ALA A 9 15.42 17.99 -6.01
C ALA A 9 16.66 18.92 -5.97
N LYS A 10 17.61 18.70 -6.86
CA LYS A 10 18.80 19.56 -6.98
C LYS A 10 18.41 20.97 -7.35
N GLU A 11 17.61 21.14 -8.40
CA GLU A 11 17.15 22.46 -8.86
C GLU A 11 16.40 23.21 -7.76
N MET A 12 15.50 22.54 -7.03
CA MET A 12 14.77 23.14 -5.92
C MET A 12 15.69 23.62 -4.80
N LEU A 13 16.72 22.84 -4.43
CA LEU A 13 17.66 23.18 -3.39
C LEU A 13 18.59 24.32 -3.81
N GLU A 14 19.08 24.32 -5.06
CA GLU A 14 19.90 25.40 -5.61
C GLU A 14 19.09 26.70 -5.73
N ALA A 15 17.81 26.62 -6.16
CA ALA A 15 16.91 27.79 -6.20
C ALA A 15 16.63 28.37 -4.81
N SER A 16 16.72 27.58 -3.75
CA SER A 16 16.62 28.05 -2.36
C SER A 16 17.90 28.75 -1.84
N GLY A 17 18.96 28.84 -2.67
CA GLY A 17 20.24 29.49 -2.33
C GLY A 17 21.31 28.55 -1.78
N LEU A 18 21.08 27.24 -1.77
CA LEU A 18 22.11 26.27 -1.40
C LEU A 18 23.14 26.12 -2.52
N ILE A 19 24.41 25.98 -2.17
CA ILE A 19 25.54 25.80 -3.10
C ILE A 19 26.17 24.43 -2.88
N GLY A 20 26.74 23.86 -3.94
CA GLY A 20 27.42 22.56 -3.88
C GLY A 20 26.48 21.39 -3.64
N VAL A 21 25.23 21.46 -4.14
CA VAL A 21 24.24 20.41 -3.99
C VAL A 21 24.65 19.18 -4.82
N GLU A 22 24.85 18.06 -4.16
CA GLU A 22 25.07 16.77 -4.77
C GLU A 22 23.84 15.88 -4.60
N THR A 23 23.50 15.13 -5.64
CA THR A 23 22.41 14.16 -5.61
C THR A 23 22.94 12.75 -5.82
N TYR A 24 22.32 11.80 -5.17
CA TYR A 24 22.65 10.38 -5.33
C TYR A 24 21.38 9.56 -5.45
N ASN A 25 21.48 8.42 -6.10
CA ASN A 25 20.43 7.44 -6.22
C ASN A 25 20.76 6.21 -5.40
N ASN A 26 20.03 5.97 -4.34
CA ASN A 26 20.18 4.79 -3.50
C ASN A 26 18.93 3.90 -3.64
N SER A 27 18.68 3.41 -4.85
CA SER A 27 17.58 2.48 -5.09
C SER A 27 17.88 1.11 -4.50
N ALA A 28 17.00 0.63 -3.65
CA ALA A 28 17.03 -0.75 -3.17
C ALA A 28 16.60 -1.72 -4.29
N PRO A 29 17.14 -2.94 -4.33
CA PRO A 29 16.61 -3.99 -5.20
C PRO A 29 15.16 -4.34 -4.81
N PRO A 30 14.37 -4.94 -5.73
CA PRO A 30 12.99 -5.38 -5.44
C PRO A 30 12.92 -6.26 -4.20
N GLY A 31 11.90 -6.04 -3.36
CA GLY A 31 11.69 -6.78 -2.10
C GLY A 31 12.40 -6.15 -0.88
N LEU A 32 13.04 -5.00 -1.03
CA LEU A 32 13.68 -4.28 0.09
C LEU A 32 13.06 -2.90 0.36
N ALA A 33 11.91 -2.61 -0.22
CA ALA A 33 11.24 -1.32 -0.05
C ALA A 33 10.44 -1.21 1.27
N ILE A 34 10.22 -2.33 1.98
CA ILE A 34 9.42 -2.46 3.22
C ILE A 34 7.94 -2.06 3.07
N HIS A 35 7.54 -1.60 1.91
CA HIS A 35 6.18 -1.17 1.57
C HIS A 35 5.70 -1.84 0.29
N GLU A 36 6.07 -3.10 0.08
CA GLU A 36 5.60 -3.92 -1.02
C GLU A 36 4.09 -4.12 -0.91
N MET A 37 3.39 -3.93 -2.03
CA MET A 37 1.93 -3.96 -2.07
C MET A 37 1.43 -4.76 -3.28
N GLY A 38 0.16 -5.18 -3.21
CA GLY A 38 -0.56 -5.69 -4.37
C GLY A 38 -0.59 -7.20 -4.53
N THR A 39 0.13 -7.97 -3.71
CA THR A 39 0.13 -9.45 -3.83
C THR A 39 -1.25 -10.05 -3.59
N ALA A 40 -2.01 -9.52 -2.61
CA ALA A 40 -3.39 -9.90 -2.32
C ALA A 40 -4.33 -8.68 -2.46
N ARG A 41 -4.18 -7.93 -3.56
CA ARG A 41 -4.89 -6.66 -3.73
C ARG A 41 -6.40 -6.80 -3.66
N MET A 42 -7.04 -5.78 -3.13
CA MET A 42 -8.49 -5.62 -3.19
C MET A 42 -8.96 -5.25 -4.60
N GLY A 43 -10.17 -5.70 -4.95
CA GLY A 43 -10.84 -5.34 -6.19
C GLY A 43 -12.27 -5.88 -6.24
N HIS A 44 -12.99 -5.49 -7.28
CA HIS A 44 -14.39 -5.93 -7.49
C HIS A 44 -14.48 -7.27 -8.22
N ASP A 45 -13.51 -7.56 -9.10
CA ASP A 45 -13.51 -8.74 -9.94
C ASP A 45 -12.61 -9.83 -9.33
N PRO A 46 -13.17 -11.00 -8.93
CA PRO A 46 -12.40 -12.10 -8.35
C PRO A 46 -11.37 -12.70 -9.33
N ASN A 47 -11.52 -12.49 -10.64
CA ASN A 47 -10.54 -12.95 -11.62
C ASN A 47 -9.26 -12.10 -11.63
N THR A 48 -9.32 -10.89 -11.11
CA THR A 48 -8.20 -9.93 -11.12
C THR A 48 -7.78 -9.44 -9.75
N SER A 49 -8.46 -9.87 -8.68
CA SER A 49 -8.17 -9.49 -7.29
C SER A 49 -8.38 -10.67 -6.34
N VAL A 50 -7.63 -10.68 -5.25
CA VAL A 50 -7.74 -11.72 -4.20
C VAL A 50 -8.82 -11.36 -3.19
N LEU A 51 -8.95 -10.07 -2.88
CA LEU A 51 -9.82 -9.56 -1.83
C LEU A 51 -10.90 -8.65 -2.39
N ASN A 52 -12.07 -8.66 -1.74
CA ASN A 52 -13.13 -7.70 -1.97
C ASN A 52 -12.87 -6.38 -1.22
N LYS A 53 -13.79 -5.41 -1.33
CA LYS A 53 -13.68 -4.09 -0.68
C LYS A 53 -13.61 -4.11 0.86
N TYR A 54 -13.92 -5.24 1.50
CA TYR A 54 -13.85 -5.42 2.95
C TYR A 54 -12.64 -6.22 3.40
N ASN A 55 -11.62 -6.36 2.54
CA ASN A 55 -10.43 -7.17 2.80
C ASN A 55 -10.71 -8.68 2.97
N GLN A 56 -11.89 -9.15 2.62
CA GLN A 56 -12.29 -10.55 2.64
C GLN A 56 -11.85 -11.23 1.34
N CYS A 57 -11.32 -12.43 1.45
CA CYS A 57 -10.94 -13.24 0.28
C CYS A 57 -12.18 -13.64 -0.52
N HIS A 58 -12.12 -13.52 -1.86
CA HIS A 58 -13.22 -13.92 -2.73
C HIS A 58 -13.49 -15.42 -2.67
N ASP A 59 -12.43 -16.25 -2.58
CA ASP A 59 -12.53 -17.70 -2.62
C ASP A 59 -12.70 -18.35 -1.24
N VAL A 60 -12.36 -17.62 -0.17
CA VAL A 60 -12.36 -18.14 1.21
C VAL A 60 -13.10 -17.16 2.12
N PRO A 61 -14.42 -17.32 2.32
CA PRO A 61 -15.26 -16.31 2.97
C PRO A 61 -14.89 -15.96 4.43
N ASN A 62 -14.19 -16.82 5.13
CA ASN A 62 -13.74 -16.59 6.51
C ASN A 62 -12.27 -16.12 6.60
N LEU A 63 -11.66 -15.75 5.48
CA LEU A 63 -10.29 -15.23 5.42
C LEU A 63 -10.28 -13.75 5.10
N PHE A 64 -9.58 -12.97 5.93
CA PHE A 64 -9.36 -11.53 5.76
C PHE A 64 -7.87 -11.21 5.81
N LEU A 65 -7.40 -10.33 4.93
CA LEU A 65 -6.01 -9.85 4.91
C LEU A 65 -6.00 -8.33 4.96
N THR A 66 -5.24 -7.76 5.90
CA THR A 66 -5.26 -6.31 6.18
C THR A 66 -3.86 -5.68 6.18
N ASP A 67 -2.85 -6.41 5.79
CA ASP A 67 -1.49 -5.89 5.61
C ASP A 67 -1.30 -5.14 4.27
N GLY A 68 -0.08 -4.74 3.95
CA GLY A 68 0.23 -4.03 2.71
C GLY A 68 -0.14 -4.76 1.43
N SER A 69 -0.25 -6.07 1.46
CA SER A 69 -0.60 -6.88 0.29
C SER A 69 -1.99 -6.57 -0.26
N CYS A 70 -2.93 -6.11 0.60
CA CYS A 70 -4.29 -5.77 0.21
C CYS A 70 -4.41 -4.48 -0.62
N MET A 71 -3.41 -3.62 -0.59
CA MET A 71 -3.39 -2.35 -1.34
C MET A 71 -2.86 -2.56 -2.76
N THR A 72 -3.32 -1.75 -3.70
CA THR A 72 -2.89 -1.82 -5.10
C THR A 72 -1.56 -1.13 -5.36
N SER A 73 -1.24 -0.10 -4.57
CA SER A 73 -0.02 0.71 -4.70
C SER A 73 0.31 1.42 -3.40
N SER A 74 1.56 1.83 -3.25
CA SER A 74 2.03 2.69 -2.16
C SER A 74 2.12 4.15 -2.59
N ALA A 75 1.86 5.05 -1.65
CA ALA A 75 2.23 6.45 -1.76
C ALA A 75 3.67 6.67 -1.24
N CYS A 76 4.14 7.94 -1.28
CA CYS A 76 5.42 8.31 -0.67
C CYS A 76 5.36 8.38 0.88
N GLN A 77 4.15 8.42 1.46
CA GLN A 77 3.92 8.40 2.90
C GLN A 77 3.91 6.96 3.43
N ASN A 78 4.34 6.80 4.68
CA ASN A 78 4.27 5.53 5.37
C ASN A 78 2.80 5.10 5.56
N PRO A 79 2.44 3.83 5.29
CA PRO A 79 1.06 3.39 5.13
C PRO A 79 0.38 2.89 6.43
N SER A 80 1.05 2.92 7.59
CA SER A 80 0.56 2.29 8.82
C SER A 80 -0.83 2.76 9.24
N LEU A 81 -1.13 4.06 9.14
CA LEU A 81 -2.45 4.60 9.46
C LEU A 81 -3.53 4.02 8.54
N THR A 82 -3.22 3.87 7.25
CA THR A 82 -4.12 3.26 6.27
C THR A 82 -4.39 1.79 6.62
N TYR A 83 -3.34 1.02 6.97
CA TYR A 83 -3.51 -0.38 7.41
C TYR A 83 -4.40 -0.49 8.64
N MET A 84 -4.22 0.38 9.63
CA MET A 84 -5.06 0.40 10.83
C MET A 84 -6.52 0.67 10.50
N ALA A 85 -6.81 1.63 9.64
CA ALA A 85 -8.16 1.95 9.20
C ALA A 85 -8.80 0.78 8.42
N LEU A 86 -8.06 0.16 7.52
CA LEU A 86 -8.52 -1.02 6.77
C LEU A 86 -8.78 -2.21 7.70
N THR A 87 -7.91 -2.44 8.68
CA THR A 87 -8.07 -3.51 9.68
C THR A 87 -9.32 -3.28 10.52
N ALA A 88 -9.55 -2.07 11.00
CA ALA A 88 -10.75 -1.74 11.77
C ALA A 88 -12.03 -2.01 10.95
N ARG A 89 -12.06 -1.60 9.69
CA ARG A 89 -13.19 -1.86 8.78
C ARG A 89 -13.40 -3.35 8.52
N ALA A 90 -12.33 -4.08 8.23
CA ALA A 90 -12.38 -5.52 7.98
C ALA A 90 -12.88 -6.29 9.20
N SER A 91 -12.37 -5.95 10.40
CA SER A 91 -12.79 -6.57 11.65
C SER A 91 -14.26 -6.31 11.97
N ALA A 92 -14.75 -5.09 11.76
CA ALA A 92 -16.17 -4.76 11.95
C ALA A 92 -17.04 -5.61 11.00
N SER A 93 -16.67 -5.70 9.72
CA SER A 93 -17.38 -6.51 8.74
C SER A 93 -17.37 -8.01 9.09
N ALA A 94 -16.22 -8.53 9.53
CA ALA A 94 -16.10 -9.93 9.93
C ALA A 94 -16.97 -10.28 11.14
N VAL A 95 -17.03 -9.39 12.15
CA VAL A 95 -17.89 -9.57 13.34
C VAL A 95 -19.37 -9.56 12.94
N GLU A 96 -19.80 -8.63 12.08
CA GLU A 96 -21.17 -8.58 11.58
C GLU A 96 -21.53 -9.87 10.84
N MET A 97 -20.68 -10.34 9.93
CA MET A 97 -20.90 -11.58 9.19
C MET A 97 -20.95 -12.82 10.09
N LEU A 98 -20.10 -12.86 11.13
CA LEU A 98 -20.13 -13.94 12.12
C LEU A 98 -21.44 -13.94 12.92
N GLN A 99 -21.92 -12.78 13.36
CA GLN A 99 -23.19 -12.65 14.09
C GLN A 99 -24.39 -13.06 13.23
N GLU A 100 -24.31 -12.83 11.92
CA GLU A 100 -25.35 -13.22 10.95
C GLU A 100 -25.24 -14.69 10.49
N GLY A 101 -24.23 -15.43 10.93
CA GLY A 101 -23.96 -16.80 10.52
C GLY A 101 -23.54 -16.97 9.05
N LYS A 102 -22.91 -15.95 8.48
CA LYS A 102 -22.45 -15.94 7.09
C LYS A 102 -21.01 -16.49 6.93
N ILE A 103 -20.27 -16.51 8.01
CA ILE A 103 -18.92 -17.09 8.10
C ILE A 103 -18.73 -17.86 9.41
#